data_814cc0600cdd44477c1f9fb69cfdadb5
#
_entry.id   814cc0600cdd44477c1f9fb69cfdadb5
#
_cell.length_a   1.000
_cell.length_b   1.000
_cell.length_c   1.000
_cell.angle_alpha   90.00
_cell.angle_beta   90.00
_cell.angle_gamma   90.00
#
_symmetry.space_group_name_H-M   'P 1'
#
loop_
_entity.id
_entity.type
_entity.pdbx_description
1 polymer ?
#
loop_
_entity_poly.entity_id
_entity_poly.type
_entity_poly.pdbx_seq_one_letter_code
_entity_poly.pdbx_strand_id
1 'polypeptide(L)'
;MPGTLYLVATPIGNLEDITLRAIKTLKEVDLIAAEDTRHTLGLLNHFEIKKPLISYYKEIEKDKSKFLIEKLIDGKNIALVSDAGTPGISDPGEEIVKAAIEEKIDIIPVPGACAFINALIASGMNTREFSFIGFLSANKKERREKLEELKYETKTLIFYEAPHKLKNTLESMLEILGDRKIVLARELTKIHEEFTRNRLSTIIEQFVDIKGEFVIILEGNNESKKDIELANLNSKNLEEHYSFYENQGFEKKEIIKKIAKDRNINKNEIYQYFLNK
;
A
#
# COMPACT_ATOMS: atom_id res chain seq x y z
N MET A 1 31.48 -4.52 -18.41
CA MET A 1 30.03 -4.14 -18.37
C MET A 1 29.61 -4.19 -16.92
N PRO A 2 28.77 -3.29 -16.46
CA PRO A 2 28.22 -3.36 -15.11
C PRO A 2 27.51 -4.72 -14.88
N GLY A 3 27.47 -5.16 -13.63
CA GLY A 3 26.64 -6.30 -13.23
C GLY A 3 25.17 -5.91 -13.14
N THR A 4 24.33 -6.85 -12.69
CA THR A 4 22.87 -6.71 -12.60
C THR A 4 22.43 -6.72 -11.14
N LEU A 5 21.51 -5.82 -10.78
CA LEU A 5 20.81 -5.82 -9.52
C LEU A 5 19.53 -6.68 -9.63
N TYR A 6 19.43 -7.74 -8.85
CA TYR A 6 18.25 -8.59 -8.77
C TYR A 6 17.45 -8.27 -7.49
N LEU A 7 16.17 -7.94 -7.63
CA LEU A 7 15.25 -7.79 -6.50
C LEU A 7 14.54 -9.13 -6.33
N VAL A 8 14.92 -9.92 -5.34
CA VAL A 8 14.50 -11.33 -5.23
C VAL A 8 13.50 -11.47 -4.08
N ALA A 9 12.25 -11.81 -4.42
CA ALA A 9 11.25 -12.10 -3.41
C ALA A 9 11.56 -13.42 -2.68
N THR A 10 11.40 -13.40 -1.35
CA THR A 10 11.58 -14.54 -0.45
C THR A 10 10.23 -15.04 0.09
N PRO A 11 10.14 -16.25 0.66
CA PRO A 11 8.92 -16.74 1.29
C PRO A 11 8.44 -15.85 2.44
N ILE A 12 7.11 -15.80 2.66
CA ILE A 12 6.49 -15.05 3.76
C ILE A 12 6.04 -15.94 4.93
N GLY A 13 6.39 -17.22 4.90
CA GLY A 13 6.05 -18.16 5.97
C GLY A 13 6.13 -19.63 5.57
N ASN A 14 6.06 -19.92 4.26
CA ASN A 14 6.19 -21.28 3.71
C ASN A 14 7.35 -21.34 2.70
N LEU A 15 8.35 -22.12 2.97
CA LEU A 15 9.53 -22.24 2.12
C LEU A 15 9.21 -22.77 0.70
N GLU A 16 8.10 -23.48 0.52
CA GLU A 16 7.64 -23.96 -0.78
C GLU A 16 7.17 -22.83 -1.72
N ASP A 17 6.90 -21.64 -1.19
CA ASP A 17 6.50 -20.47 -1.99
C ASP A 17 7.68 -19.79 -2.71
N ILE A 18 8.91 -20.24 -2.49
CA ILE A 18 10.07 -19.71 -3.23
C ILE A 18 10.02 -20.18 -4.67
N THR A 19 10.29 -19.29 -5.62
CA THR A 19 10.32 -19.67 -7.02
C THR A 19 11.63 -20.35 -7.42
N LEU A 20 11.57 -21.27 -8.40
CA LEU A 20 12.77 -21.88 -8.97
C LEU A 20 13.73 -20.82 -9.52
N ARG A 21 13.21 -19.72 -10.08
CA ARG A 21 14.01 -18.60 -10.56
C ARG A 21 14.71 -17.86 -9.43
N ALA A 22 14.06 -17.68 -8.29
CA ALA A 22 14.67 -17.07 -7.10
C ALA A 22 15.86 -17.92 -6.61
N ILE A 23 15.67 -19.23 -6.46
CA ILE A 23 16.74 -20.17 -6.06
C ILE A 23 17.91 -20.12 -7.06
N LYS A 24 17.62 -20.16 -8.36
CA LYS A 24 18.63 -20.07 -9.41
C LYS A 24 19.41 -18.75 -9.33
N THR A 25 18.70 -17.61 -9.23
CA THR A 25 19.32 -16.28 -9.14
C THR A 25 20.22 -16.17 -7.91
N LEU A 26 19.74 -16.61 -6.73
CA LEU A 26 20.55 -16.61 -5.51
C LEU A 26 21.78 -17.50 -5.58
N LYS A 27 21.75 -18.58 -6.39
CA LYS A 27 22.93 -19.42 -6.67
C LYS A 27 23.93 -18.78 -7.64
N GLU A 28 23.49 -17.92 -8.53
CA GLU A 28 24.31 -17.35 -9.61
C GLU A 28 24.95 -16.00 -9.26
N VAL A 29 24.31 -15.16 -8.41
CA VAL A 29 24.86 -13.85 -8.04
C VAL A 29 26.18 -13.94 -7.28
N ASP A 30 26.96 -12.86 -7.28
CA ASP A 30 28.24 -12.77 -6.55
C ASP A 30 28.05 -12.41 -5.08
N LEU A 31 27.00 -11.67 -4.74
CA LEU A 31 26.74 -11.14 -3.42
C LEU A 31 25.23 -11.06 -3.18
N ILE A 32 24.80 -11.30 -1.93
CA ILE A 32 23.42 -11.10 -1.50
C ILE A 32 23.39 -10.02 -0.44
N ALA A 33 22.63 -8.96 -0.70
CA ALA A 33 22.28 -7.92 0.25
C ALA A 33 20.97 -8.28 0.95
N ALA A 34 20.98 -8.37 2.27
CA ALA A 34 19.88 -8.88 3.08
C ALA A 34 19.55 -7.94 4.24
N GLU A 35 18.27 -7.81 4.58
CA GLU A 35 17.82 -7.00 5.70
C GLU A 35 18.37 -7.56 7.03
N ASP A 36 18.06 -8.79 7.39
CA ASP A 36 18.76 -9.54 8.44
C ASP A 36 19.51 -10.73 7.84
N THR A 37 20.83 -10.64 7.87
CA THR A 37 21.72 -11.70 7.33
C THR A 37 21.58 -13.03 8.07
N ARG A 38 21.16 -13.04 9.33
CA ARG A 38 20.94 -14.28 10.10
C ARG A 38 19.69 -15.01 9.62
N HIS A 39 18.62 -14.24 9.37
CA HIS A 39 17.37 -14.79 8.81
C HIS A 39 17.61 -15.35 7.41
N THR A 40 18.20 -14.55 6.55
CA THR A 40 18.54 -14.94 5.17
C THR A 40 19.49 -16.16 5.13
N LEU A 41 20.46 -16.26 6.05
CA LEU A 41 21.35 -17.43 6.13
C LEU A 41 20.57 -18.73 6.37
N GLY A 42 19.51 -18.68 7.19
CA GLY A 42 18.62 -19.82 7.40
C GLY A 42 17.97 -20.29 6.09
N LEU A 43 17.43 -19.35 5.31
CA LEU A 43 16.85 -19.63 3.98
C LEU A 43 17.89 -20.22 3.03
N LEU A 44 19.06 -19.60 2.92
CA LEU A 44 20.11 -20.05 2.02
C LEU A 44 20.64 -21.45 2.38
N ASN A 45 20.79 -21.75 3.66
CA ASN A 45 21.19 -23.08 4.12
C ASN A 45 20.16 -24.16 3.75
N HIS A 46 18.87 -23.85 3.86
CA HIS A 46 17.81 -24.77 3.49
C HIS A 46 17.88 -25.19 2.00
N PHE A 47 18.26 -24.24 1.11
CA PHE A 47 18.39 -24.48 -0.32
C PHE A 47 19.84 -24.78 -0.77
N GLU A 48 20.73 -25.05 0.18
CA GLU A 48 22.16 -25.37 -0.07
C GLU A 48 22.88 -24.29 -0.89
N ILE A 49 22.57 -23.01 -0.62
CA ILE A 49 23.14 -21.86 -1.29
C ILE A 49 24.28 -21.28 -0.42
N LYS A 50 25.49 -21.22 -0.97
CA LYS A 50 26.66 -20.66 -0.29
C LYS A 50 27.11 -19.40 -1.01
N LYS A 51 26.70 -18.23 -0.53
CA LYS A 51 27.04 -16.93 -1.11
C LYS A 51 27.41 -15.92 0.00
N PRO A 52 28.31 -14.98 -0.30
CA PRO A 52 28.56 -13.87 0.62
C PRO A 52 27.28 -13.10 0.90
N LEU A 53 27.09 -12.73 2.18
CA LEU A 53 25.98 -11.91 2.65
C LEU A 53 26.50 -10.57 3.16
N ILE A 54 25.74 -9.51 2.91
CA ILE A 54 25.96 -8.18 3.49
C ILE A 54 24.64 -7.64 4.03
N SER A 55 24.69 -6.98 5.18
CA SER A 55 23.50 -6.33 5.76
C SER A 55 23.10 -5.09 4.97
N TYR A 56 21.80 -4.98 4.68
CA TYR A 56 21.20 -3.85 3.99
C TYR A 56 19.81 -3.57 4.59
N TYR A 57 19.77 -2.71 5.62
CA TYR A 57 18.56 -2.35 6.36
C TYR A 57 18.37 -0.83 6.37
N LYS A 58 17.21 -0.36 6.74
CA LYS A 58 16.73 1.00 6.56
C LYS A 58 17.70 2.08 7.07
N GLU A 59 18.29 1.89 8.25
CA GLU A 59 19.16 2.87 8.90
C GLU A 59 20.50 3.07 8.17
N ILE A 60 20.98 2.05 7.44
CA ILE A 60 22.24 2.11 6.69
C ILE A 60 22.05 2.08 5.17
N GLU A 61 20.80 2.05 4.70
CA GLU A 61 20.44 1.89 3.29
C GLU A 61 21.21 2.86 2.39
N LYS A 62 21.26 4.13 2.77
CA LYS A 62 21.88 5.20 1.98
C LYS A 62 23.39 5.03 1.77
N ASP A 63 24.11 4.64 2.82
CA ASP A 63 25.54 4.43 2.73
C ASP A 63 25.90 3.09 2.06
N LYS A 64 25.10 2.06 2.34
CA LYS A 64 25.27 0.74 1.73
C LYS A 64 24.91 0.73 0.25
N SER A 65 23.96 1.54 -0.20
CA SER A 65 23.63 1.67 -1.61
C SER A 65 24.85 2.10 -2.42
N LYS A 66 25.60 3.08 -1.95
CA LYS A 66 26.85 3.52 -2.62
C LYS A 66 27.83 2.38 -2.80
N PHE A 67 28.11 1.65 -1.73
CA PHE A 67 29.02 0.49 -1.77
C PHE A 67 28.53 -0.59 -2.74
N LEU A 68 27.24 -0.90 -2.75
CA LEU A 68 26.67 -1.92 -3.64
C LEU A 68 26.69 -1.45 -5.09
N ILE A 69 26.46 -0.16 -5.37
CA ILE A 69 26.54 0.42 -6.70
C ILE A 69 28.00 0.32 -7.23
N GLU A 70 29.01 0.62 -6.43
CA GLU A 70 30.42 0.43 -6.82
C GLU A 70 30.68 -1.01 -7.24
N LYS A 71 30.18 -2.01 -6.49
CA LYS A 71 30.31 -3.43 -6.83
C LYS A 71 29.59 -3.80 -8.12
N LEU A 72 28.41 -3.22 -8.36
CA LEU A 72 27.67 -3.44 -9.61
C LEU A 72 28.41 -2.83 -10.80
N ILE A 73 29.00 -1.64 -10.66
CA ILE A 73 29.85 -1.01 -11.69
C ILE A 73 31.08 -1.87 -11.98
N ASP A 74 31.68 -2.50 -10.97
CA ASP A 74 32.79 -3.45 -11.09
C ASP A 74 32.41 -4.79 -11.77
N GLY A 75 31.15 -4.93 -12.23
CA GLY A 75 30.63 -6.11 -12.95
C GLY A 75 30.13 -7.22 -12.06
N LYS A 76 29.90 -6.99 -10.75
CA LYS A 76 29.33 -7.98 -9.83
C LYS A 76 27.80 -8.00 -9.92
N ASN A 77 27.23 -9.19 -9.99
CA ASN A 77 25.79 -9.40 -9.87
C ASN A 77 25.39 -9.46 -8.40
N ILE A 78 24.37 -8.70 -8.03
CA ILE A 78 23.91 -8.60 -6.63
C ILE A 78 22.42 -8.92 -6.54
N ALA A 79 22.03 -9.76 -5.58
CA ALA A 79 20.64 -9.96 -5.20
C ALA A 79 20.33 -9.14 -3.93
N LEU A 80 19.25 -8.36 -3.97
CA LEU A 80 18.63 -7.77 -2.80
C LEU A 80 17.45 -8.65 -2.35
N VAL A 81 17.42 -9.00 -1.08
CA VAL A 81 16.33 -9.75 -0.44
C VAL A 81 15.89 -9.03 0.84
N SER A 82 14.60 -9.12 1.17
CA SER A 82 14.05 -8.77 2.48
C SER A 82 13.92 -10.01 3.37
N ASP A 83 13.57 -9.82 4.62
CA ASP A 83 13.36 -10.93 5.56
C ASP A 83 12.19 -11.80 5.12
N ALA A 84 11.13 -11.19 4.55
CA ALA A 84 9.97 -11.91 4.05
C ALA A 84 9.29 -11.17 2.90
N GLY A 85 9.04 -11.85 1.78
CA GLY A 85 8.30 -11.30 0.66
C GLY A 85 9.15 -10.53 -0.34
N THR A 86 8.59 -9.47 -0.91
CA THR A 86 9.16 -8.72 -2.03
C THR A 86 9.92 -7.50 -1.51
N PRO A 87 11.25 -7.40 -1.73
CA PRO A 87 12.05 -6.27 -1.27
C PRO A 87 11.59 -4.95 -1.90
N GLY A 88 11.73 -3.85 -1.14
CA GLY A 88 11.28 -2.52 -1.55
C GLY A 88 9.79 -2.24 -1.33
N ILE A 89 9.03 -3.21 -0.81
CA ILE A 89 7.62 -3.02 -0.43
C ILE A 89 7.50 -3.08 1.10
N SER A 90 7.44 -1.95 1.75
CA SER A 90 7.55 -1.74 3.21
C SER A 90 8.93 -2.09 3.81
N ASP A 91 9.83 -2.61 3.00
CA ASP A 91 11.19 -3.03 3.33
C ASP A 91 12.23 -2.17 2.60
N PRO A 92 13.52 -2.23 2.97
CA PRO A 92 14.59 -1.52 2.28
C PRO A 92 14.70 -1.93 0.80
N GLY A 93 15.09 -0.97 -0.07
CA GLY A 93 15.31 -1.26 -1.50
C GLY A 93 15.10 -0.06 -2.42
N GLU A 94 14.35 0.96 -1.97
CA GLU A 94 14.05 2.13 -2.80
C GLU A 94 15.32 2.92 -3.17
N GLU A 95 16.24 3.12 -2.22
CA GLU A 95 17.45 3.92 -2.44
C GLU A 95 18.43 3.25 -3.40
N ILE A 96 18.65 1.93 -3.29
CA ILE A 96 19.56 1.24 -4.21
C ILE A 96 18.94 1.15 -5.62
N VAL A 97 17.64 1.01 -5.75
CA VAL A 97 16.96 1.01 -7.05
C VAL A 97 17.10 2.37 -7.73
N LYS A 98 16.89 3.47 -7.02
CA LYS A 98 17.11 4.84 -7.53
C LYS A 98 18.56 5.02 -8.01
N ALA A 99 19.53 4.67 -7.16
CA ALA A 99 20.93 4.79 -7.47
C ALA A 99 21.35 3.91 -8.68
N ALA A 100 20.81 2.70 -8.79
CA ALA A 100 21.07 1.81 -9.92
C ALA A 100 20.52 2.37 -11.25
N ILE A 101 19.34 3.03 -11.21
CA ILE A 101 18.76 3.71 -12.37
C ILE A 101 19.65 4.88 -12.82
N GLU A 102 20.13 5.70 -11.89
CA GLU A 102 21.01 6.84 -12.17
C GLU A 102 22.32 6.38 -12.86
N GLU A 103 22.89 5.25 -12.42
CA GLU A 103 24.10 4.66 -12.98
C GLU A 103 23.85 3.74 -14.20
N LYS A 104 22.62 3.65 -14.68
CA LYS A 104 22.21 2.82 -15.82
C LYS A 104 22.55 1.34 -15.65
N ILE A 105 22.44 0.85 -14.42
CA ILE A 105 22.63 -0.55 -14.07
C ILE A 105 21.31 -1.31 -14.33
N ASP A 106 21.40 -2.47 -14.93
CA ASP A 106 20.23 -3.32 -15.17
C ASP A 106 19.62 -3.81 -13.85
N ILE A 107 18.28 -3.67 -13.73
CA ILE A 107 17.52 -4.11 -12.56
C ILE A 107 16.53 -5.17 -13.02
N ILE A 108 16.60 -6.35 -12.40
CA ILE A 108 15.72 -7.48 -12.72
C ILE A 108 14.90 -7.87 -11.49
N PRO A 109 13.58 -7.63 -11.49
CA PRO A 109 12.70 -8.15 -10.45
C PRO A 109 12.50 -9.66 -10.66
N VAL A 110 12.68 -10.42 -9.59
CA VAL A 110 12.39 -11.86 -9.52
C VAL A 110 11.13 -12.03 -8.69
N PRO A 111 9.96 -12.28 -9.30
CA PRO A 111 8.68 -12.33 -8.61
C PRO A 111 8.61 -13.50 -7.63
N GLY A 112 7.77 -13.34 -6.63
CA GLY A 112 7.50 -14.34 -5.61
C GLY A 112 6.42 -13.91 -4.64
N ALA A 113 6.47 -14.39 -3.41
CA ALA A 113 5.47 -14.12 -2.41
C ALA A 113 5.35 -12.63 -2.08
N CYS A 114 4.09 -12.17 -1.93
CA CYS A 114 3.76 -10.81 -1.52
C CYS A 114 2.50 -10.86 -0.67
N ALA A 115 2.60 -10.55 0.62
CA ALA A 115 1.53 -10.76 1.58
C ALA A 115 0.25 -10.01 1.21
N PHE A 116 0.33 -8.72 0.86
CA PHE A 116 -0.85 -7.93 0.57
C PHE A 116 -1.59 -8.38 -0.70
N ILE A 117 -0.87 -8.87 -1.73
CA ILE A 117 -1.49 -9.40 -2.95
C ILE A 117 -2.25 -10.69 -2.64
N ASN A 118 -1.62 -11.62 -1.90
CA ASN A 118 -2.25 -12.88 -1.52
C ASN A 118 -3.48 -12.65 -0.63
N ALA A 119 -3.38 -11.72 0.31
CA ALA A 119 -4.52 -11.31 1.13
C ALA A 119 -5.66 -10.72 0.29
N LEU A 120 -5.33 -9.80 -0.64
CA LEU A 120 -6.33 -9.12 -1.47
C LEU A 120 -7.12 -10.10 -2.36
N ILE A 121 -6.42 -10.99 -3.08
CA ILE A 121 -7.09 -11.94 -4.00
C ILE A 121 -7.98 -12.94 -3.27
N ALA A 122 -7.69 -13.24 -2.00
CA ALA A 122 -8.49 -14.14 -1.15
C ALA A 122 -9.53 -13.39 -0.29
N SER A 123 -9.57 -12.05 -0.32
CA SER A 123 -10.43 -11.25 0.57
C SER A 123 -11.91 -11.25 0.16
N GLY A 124 -12.21 -11.31 -1.14
CA GLY A 124 -13.54 -11.05 -1.70
C GLY A 124 -13.87 -9.56 -1.84
N MET A 125 -12.91 -8.66 -1.61
CA MET A 125 -13.03 -7.22 -1.86
C MET A 125 -12.75 -6.88 -3.34
N ASN A 126 -13.01 -5.63 -3.73
CA ASN A 126 -12.69 -5.16 -5.08
C ASN A 126 -11.16 -5.17 -5.30
N THR A 127 -10.72 -5.94 -6.30
CA THR A 127 -9.32 -6.09 -6.66
C THR A 127 -8.89 -5.23 -7.85
N ARG A 128 -9.83 -4.54 -8.52
CA ARG A 128 -9.52 -3.72 -9.71
C ARG A 128 -8.81 -2.44 -9.36
N GLU A 129 -9.24 -1.81 -8.27
CA GLU A 129 -8.63 -0.60 -7.75
C GLU A 129 -8.42 -0.74 -6.25
N PHE A 130 -7.18 -0.58 -5.81
CA PHE A 130 -6.81 -0.65 -4.41
C PHE A 130 -5.66 0.31 -4.12
N SER A 131 -5.53 0.68 -2.85
CA SER A 131 -4.43 1.50 -2.33
C SER A 131 -3.71 0.71 -1.24
N PHE A 132 -2.44 0.39 -1.45
CA PHE A 132 -1.58 -0.17 -0.43
C PHE A 132 -0.96 0.95 0.39
N ILE A 133 -1.24 0.96 1.68
CA ILE A 133 -0.82 2.01 2.62
C ILE A 133 0.39 1.56 3.46
N GLY A 134 0.54 0.24 3.66
CA GLY A 134 1.56 -0.31 4.55
C GLY A 134 1.20 -0.14 6.02
N PHE A 135 2.21 0.06 6.88
CA PHE A 135 2.02 0.23 8.32
C PHE A 135 1.57 1.64 8.68
N LEU A 136 0.54 1.73 9.52
CA LEU A 136 0.17 2.99 10.14
C LEU A 136 1.11 3.33 11.31
N SER A 137 1.31 4.62 11.55
CA SER A 137 2.16 5.08 12.66
C SER A 137 1.65 4.59 14.02
N ALA A 138 2.58 4.19 14.89
CA ALA A 138 2.29 3.92 16.29
C ALA A 138 1.83 5.17 17.05
N ASN A 139 2.26 6.36 16.59
CA ASN A 139 1.81 7.64 17.13
C ASN A 139 0.32 7.85 16.79
N LYS A 140 -0.50 8.04 17.82
CA LYS A 140 -1.96 8.20 17.67
C LYS A 140 -2.33 9.37 16.77
N LYS A 141 -1.62 10.51 16.87
CA LYS A 141 -1.91 11.71 16.09
C LYS A 141 -1.64 11.46 14.59
N GLU A 142 -0.45 10.99 14.24
CA GLU A 142 -0.06 10.69 12.86
C GLU A 142 -0.97 9.61 12.24
N ARG A 143 -1.32 8.57 13.01
CA ARG A 143 -2.26 7.55 12.56
C ARG A 143 -3.63 8.13 12.23
N ARG A 144 -4.15 9.02 13.09
CA ARG A 144 -5.44 9.69 12.85
C ARG A 144 -5.38 10.60 11.62
N GLU A 145 -4.34 11.40 11.49
CA GLU A 145 -4.14 12.27 10.32
C GLU A 145 -4.14 11.45 9.03
N LYS A 146 -3.41 10.34 9.01
CA LYS A 146 -3.39 9.44 7.84
C LYS A 146 -4.75 8.80 7.55
N LEU A 147 -5.49 8.40 8.56
CA LEU A 147 -6.84 7.85 8.39
C LEU A 147 -7.84 8.92 7.90
N GLU A 148 -7.74 10.17 8.37
CA GLU A 148 -8.59 11.27 7.85
C GLU A 148 -8.34 11.56 6.36
N GLU A 149 -7.07 11.47 5.88
CA GLU A 149 -6.76 11.56 4.45
C GLU A 149 -7.47 10.46 3.63
N LEU A 150 -7.61 9.26 4.21
CA LEU A 150 -8.18 8.09 3.56
C LEU A 150 -9.72 7.99 3.69
N LYS A 151 -10.34 8.89 4.44
CA LYS A 151 -11.77 8.83 4.80
C LYS A 151 -12.71 8.68 3.61
N TYR A 152 -12.38 9.35 2.52
CA TYR A 152 -13.18 9.38 1.30
C TYR A 152 -12.57 8.55 0.15
N GLU A 153 -11.56 7.72 0.46
CA GLU A 153 -11.00 6.84 -0.56
C GLU A 153 -11.99 5.73 -0.92
N THR A 154 -12.31 5.62 -2.20
CA THR A 154 -13.30 4.66 -2.71
C THR A 154 -12.67 3.31 -3.09
N LYS A 155 -11.34 3.25 -3.21
CA LYS A 155 -10.61 2.03 -3.50
C LYS A 155 -10.50 1.15 -2.26
N THR A 156 -10.32 -0.14 -2.47
CA THR A 156 -9.96 -1.06 -1.37
C THR A 156 -8.66 -0.61 -0.72
N LEU A 157 -8.67 -0.44 0.60
CA LEU A 157 -7.50 -0.04 1.38
C LEU A 157 -6.82 -1.26 1.98
N ILE A 158 -5.48 -1.30 1.89
CA ILE A 158 -4.70 -2.43 2.39
C ILE A 158 -3.60 -1.92 3.33
N PHE A 159 -3.52 -2.52 4.51
CA PHE A 159 -2.55 -2.17 5.53
C PHE A 159 -1.83 -3.41 6.04
N TYR A 160 -0.61 -3.22 6.49
CA TYR A 160 0.08 -4.17 7.35
C TYR A 160 -0.08 -3.76 8.81
N GLU A 161 -0.20 -4.73 9.71
CA GLU A 161 -0.25 -4.42 11.14
C GLU A 161 0.38 -5.51 12.01
N ALA A 162 1.07 -5.06 13.05
CA ALA A 162 1.61 -5.93 14.08
C ALA A 162 0.54 -6.29 15.13
N PRO A 163 0.56 -7.50 15.72
CA PRO A 163 -0.48 -7.97 16.63
C PRO A 163 -0.73 -7.03 17.81
N HIS A 164 0.33 -6.50 18.41
CA HIS A 164 0.24 -5.62 19.58
C HIS A 164 -0.35 -4.22 19.29
N LYS A 165 -0.49 -3.85 18.02
CA LYS A 165 -1.09 -2.57 17.60
C LYS A 165 -2.49 -2.75 17.02
N LEU A 166 -2.85 -3.98 16.61
CA LEU A 166 -4.03 -4.27 15.81
C LEU A 166 -5.30 -3.67 16.42
N LYS A 167 -5.58 -3.89 17.70
CA LYS A 167 -6.76 -3.36 18.38
C LYS A 167 -6.89 -1.84 18.25
N ASN A 168 -5.82 -1.12 18.62
CA ASN A 168 -5.82 0.35 18.57
C ASN A 168 -5.99 0.89 17.13
N THR A 169 -5.47 0.16 16.16
CA THR A 169 -5.61 0.51 14.74
C THR A 169 -7.03 0.30 14.27
N LEU A 170 -7.66 -0.84 14.58
CA LEU A 170 -9.06 -1.12 14.24
C LEU A 170 -10.03 -0.10 14.90
N GLU A 171 -9.82 0.23 16.16
CA GLU A 171 -10.62 1.25 16.86
C GLU A 171 -10.49 2.64 16.19
N SER A 172 -9.27 3.03 15.80
CA SER A 172 -9.04 4.28 15.07
C SER A 172 -9.68 4.28 13.68
N MET A 173 -9.66 3.14 12.98
CA MET A 173 -10.34 2.96 11.70
C MET A 173 -11.86 3.09 11.86
N LEU A 174 -12.45 2.45 12.86
CA LEU A 174 -13.90 2.54 13.11
C LEU A 174 -14.33 3.98 13.40
N GLU A 175 -13.58 4.67 14.24
CA GLU A 175 -13.88 6.07 14.63
C GLU A 175 -13.84 7.03 13.42
N ILE A 176 -12.86 6.87 12.52
CA ILE A 176 -12.58 7.85 11.46
C ILE A 176 -13.21 7.45 10.12
N LEU A 177 -13.05 6.17 9.73
CA LEU A 177 -13.51 5.67 8.44
C LEU A 177 -14.94 5.15 8.48
N GLY A 178 -15.48 4.91 9.69
CA GLY A 178 -16.80 4.33 9.90
C GLY A 178 -16.80 2.79 9.81
N ASP A 179 -17.97 2.22 10.00
CA ASP A 179 -18.15 0.77 10.04
C ASP A 179 -18.26 0.18 8.64
N ARG A 180 -17.12 -0.22 8.09
CA ARG A 180 -16.97 -0.83 6.76
C ARG A 180 -16.74 -2.34 6.85
N LYS A 181 -16.91 -3.04 5.72
CA LYS A 181 -16.45 -4.43 5.62
C LYS A 181 -14.93 -4.47 5.70
N ILE A 182 -14.45 -5.45 6.44
CA ILE A 182 -13.01 -5.67 6.67
C ILE A 182 -12.68 -7.15 6.55
N VAL A 183 -11.49 -7.42 6.08
CA VAL A 183 -10.88 -8.76 6.14
C VAL A 183 -9.55 -8.65 6.88
N LEU A 184 -9.38 -9.47 7.89
CA LEU A 184 -8.10 -9.70 8.54
C LEU A 184 -7.52 -11.00 7.99
N ALA A 185 -6.44 -10.91 7.23
CA ALA A 185 -5.64 -12.07 6.83
C ALA A 185 -4.47 -12.21 7.81
N ARG A 186 -4.40 -13.32 8.49
CA ARG A 186 -3.44 -13.60 9.55
C ARG A 186 -2.54 -14.74 9.15
N GLU A 187 -1.24 -14.65 9.47
CA GLU A 187 -0.27 -15.74 9.33
C GLU A 187 -0.31 -16.40 7.94
N LEU A 188 -0.39 -15.59 6.89
CA LEU A 188 -0.47 -16.07 5.51
C LEU A 188 0.63 -17.07 5.20
N THR A 189 0.27 -18.14 4.51
CA THR A 189 1.10 -19.28 4.12
C THR A 189 1.59 -20.17 5.26
N LYS A 190 1.37 -19.77 6.52
CA LYS A 190 1.78 -20.54 7.71
C LYS A 190 0.68 -21.52 8.15
N ILE A 191 1.00 -22.41 9.09
CA ILE A 191 0.09 -23.46 9.58
C ILE A 191 -1.22 -22.88 10.15
N HIS A 192 -1.17 -21.67 10.70
CA HIS A 192 -2.32 -20.99 11.32
C HIS A 192 -2.86 -19.86 10.43
N GLU A 193 -2.75 -20.02 9.11
CA GLU A 193 -3.37 -19.09 8.17
C GLU A 193 -4.87 -18.97 8.41
N GLU A 194 -5.35 -17.75 8.54
CA GLU A 194 -6.75 -17.47 8.82
C GLU A 194 -7.22 -16.20 8.12
N PHE A 195 -8.46 -16.26 7.63
CA PHE A 195 -9.16 -15.10 7.07
C PHE A 195 -10.45 -14.82 7.84
N THR A 196 -10.46 -13.78 8.65
CA THR A 196 -11.67 -13.29 9.34
C THR A 196 -12.33 -12.20 8.49
N ARG A 197 -13.59 -12.41 8.08
CA ARG A 197 -14.37 -11.49 7.23
C ARG A 197 -15.59 -11.03 7.97
N ASN A 198 -15.72 -9.73 8.22
CA ASN A 198 -16.88 -9.17 8.93
C ASN A 198 -16.97 -7.65 8.74
N ARG A 199 -17.83 -6.99 9.48
CA ARG A 199 -17.78 -5.54 9.69
C ARG A 199 -16.76 -5.19 10.77
N LEU A 200 -16.20 -4.01 10.67
CA LEU A 200 -15.16 -3.53 11.57
C LEU A 200 -15.64 -3.50 13.04
N SER A 201 -16.88 -3.04 13.28
CA SER A 201 -17.50 -3.05 14.62
C SER A 201 -17.54 -4.46 15.21
N THR A 202 -18.00 -5.44 14.44
CA THR A 202 -18.11 -6.83 14.89
C THR A 202 -16.75 -7.45 15.25
N ILE A 203 -15.73 -7.17 14.43
CA ILE A 203 -14.37 -7.66 14.74
C ILE A 203 -13.84 -7.06 16.04
N ILE A 204 -14.10 -5.78 16.31
CA ILE A 204 -13.67 -5.12 17.55
C ILE A 204 -14.42 -5.68 18.76
N GLU A 205 -15.73 -5.92 18.65
CA GLU A 205 -16.53 -6.51 19.73
C GLU A 205 -16.06 -7.93 20.09
N GLN A 206 -15.66 -8.71 19.09
CA GLN A 206 -15.19 -10.09 19.27
C GLN A 206 -13.68 -10.19 19.40
N PHE A 207 -12.99 -9.05 19.56
CA PHE A 207 -11.54 -9.01 19.55
C PHE A 207 -10.92 -9.83 20.68
N VAL A 208 -10.09 -10.79 20.31
CA VAL A 208 -9.24 -11.54 21.22
C VAL A 208 -7.79 -11.20 20.88
N ASP A 209 -6.94 -11.06 21.89
CA ASP A 209 -5.50 -10.85 21.66
C ASP A 209 -4.91 -12.08 20.95
N ILE A 210 -4.56 -11.88 19.69
CA ILE A 210 -4.07 -12.94 18.81
C ILE A 210 -2.65 -12.57 18.38
N LYS A 211 -1.75 -13.57 18.40
CA LYS A 211 -0.39 -13.43 17.86
C LYS A 211 -0.39 -13.61 16.37
N GLY A 212 0.65 -13.12 15.70
CA GLY A 212 0.88 -13.29 14.28
C GLY A 212 0.93 -11.99 13.52
N GLU A 213 1.25 -12.04 12.24
CA GLU A 213 1.30 -10.91 11.34
C GLU A 213 -0.03 -10.75 10.61
N PHE A 214 -0.47 -9.52 10.44
CA PHE A 214 -1.76 -9.22 9.85
C PHE A 214 -1.66 -8.38 8.60
N VAL A 215 -2.46 -8.76 7.60
CA VAL A 215 -2.84 -7.87 6.50
C VAL A 215 -4.30 -7.49 6.72
N ILE A 216 -4.55 -6.18 6.81
CA ILE A 216 -5.89 -5.62 6.93
C ILE A 216 -6.34 -5.17 5.55
N ILE A 217 -7.50 -5.64 5.10
CA ILE A 217 -8.12 -5.21 3.86
C ILE A 217 -9.47 -4.60 4.20
N LEU A 218 -9.62 -3.32 3.92
CA LEU A 218 -10.80 -2.54 4.27
C LEU A 218 -11.51 -2.10 2.98
N GLU A 219 -12.84 -2.24 2.96
CA GLU A 219 -13.70 -1.72 1.89
C GLU A 219 -13.51 -0.21 1.74
N GLY A 220 -13.43 0.27 0.50
CA GLY A 220 -13.41 1.71 0.20
C GLY A 220 -14.70 2.40 0.61
N ASN A 221 -14.72 3.73 0.60
CA ASN A 221 -15.96 4.48 0.80
C ASN A 221 -16.89 4.29 -0.41
N ASN A 222 -18.19 4.29 -0.19
CA ASN A 222 -19.19 4.22 -1.27
C ASN A 222 -19.21 5.50 -2.12
N GLU A 223 -18.84 6.63 -1.53
CA GLU A 223 -18.87 7.94 -2.17
C GLU A 223 -17.52 8.63 -2.03
N SER A 224 -17.05 9.23 -3.14
CA SER A 224 -15.85 10.08 -3.10
C SER A 224 -16.15 11.40 -2.37
N LYS A 225 -15.10 12.08 -1.91
CA LYS A 225 -15.22 13.43 -1.34
C LYS A 225 -15.98 14.37 -2.28
N LYS A 226 -15.72 14.26 -3.57
CA LYS A 226 -16.37 15.07 -4.59
C LYS A 226 -17.88 14.78 -4.70
N ASP A 227 -18.28 13.52 -4.61
CA ASP A 227 -19.68 13.14 -4.67
C ASP A 227 -20.46 13.65 -3.46
N ILE A 228 -19.85 13.58 -2.27
CA ILE A 228 -20.40 14.13 -1.03
C ILE A 228 -20.53 15.66 -1.09
N GLU A 229 -19.49 16.34 -1.57
CA GLU A 229 -19.53 17.80 -1.75
C GLU A 229 -20.62 18.20 -2.75
N LEU A 230 -20.73 17.46 -3.84
CA LEU A 230 -21.76 17.67 -4.87
C LEU A 230 -23.18 17.42 -4.35
N ALA A 231 -23.38 16.35 -3.59
CA ALA A 231 -24.66 16.06 -2.95
C ALA A 231 -25.06 17.17 -1.97
N ASN A 232 -24.10 17.65 -1.16
CA ASN A 232 -24.31 18.77 -0.23
C ASN A 232 -24.65 20.08 -0.98
N LEU A 233 -24.00 20.37 -2.10
CA LEU A 233 -24.32 21.53 -2.94
C LEU A 233 -25.72 21.42 -3.57
N ASN A 234 -26.08 20.21 -4.02
CA ASN A 234 -27.38 19.96 -4.64
C ASN A 234 -28.54 20.02 -3.63
N SER A 235 -28.27 19.79 -2.34
CA SER A 235 -29.28 19.94 -1.28
C SER A 235 -29.58 21.42 -0.92
N LYS A 236 -28.67 22.33 -1.26
CA LYS A 236 -28.85 23.77 -1.04
C LYS A 236 -29.79 24.39 -2.08
N ASN A 237 -30.31 25.58 -1.82
CA ASN A 237 -31.05 26.33 -2.81
C ASN A 237 -30.15 26.79 -3.98
N LEU A 238 -30.72 27.31 -5.07
CA LEU A 238 -29.95 27.70 -6.26
C LEU A 238 -29.08 28.92 -6.01
N GLU A 239 -29.46 29.83 -5.12
CA GLU A 239 -28.70 31.01 -4.77
C GLU A 239 -27.43 30.65 -3.97
N GLU A 240 -27.56 29.78 -3.00
CA GLU A 240 -26.42 29.28 -2.21
C GLU A 240 -25.44 28.49 -3.10
N HIS A 241 -25.96 27.69 -4.06
CA HIS A 241 -25.14 26.97 -5.01
C HIS A 241 -24.41 27.94 -5.97
N TYR A 242 -25.10 29.02 -6.39
CA TYR A 242 -24.50 30.08 -7.20
C TYR A 242 -23.38 30.79 -6.44
N SER A 243 -23.66 31.24 -5.20
CA SER A 243 -22.70 31.93 -4.35
C SER A 243 -21.46 31.08 -4.04
N PHE A 244 -21.61 29.74 -3.98
CA PHE A 244 -20.47 28.84 -3.80
C PHE A 244 -19.47 28.94 -4.96
N TYR A 245 -19.93 28.98 -6.22
CA TYR A 245 -19.06 29.14 -7.38
C TYR A 245 -18.60 30.58 -7.58
N GLU A 246 -19.44 31.56 -7.25
CA GLU A 246 -19.08 32.98 -7.33
C GLU A 246 -17.91 33.31 -6.39
N ASN A 247 -17.93 32.78 -5.15
CA ASN A 247 -16.84 32.90 -4.20
C ASN A 247 -15.52 32.24 -4.64
N GLN A 248 -15.59 31.33 -5.60
CA GLN A 248 -14.42 30.71 -6.25
C GLN A 248 -13.93 31.51 -7.48
N GLY A 249 -14.57 32.63 -7.82
CA GLY A 249 -14.17 33.53 -8.89
C GLY A 249 -14.67 33.14 -10.28
N PHE A 250 -15.66 32.25 -10.39
CA PHE A 250 -16.24 31.89 -11.71
C PHE A 250 -17.19 32.98 -12.20
N GLU A 251 -17.22 33.19 -13.54
CA GLU A 251 -18.16 34.10 -14.16
C GLU A 251 -19.58 33.53 -14.27
N LYS A 252 -20.60 34.40 -14.30
CA LYS A 252 -22.03 34.03 -14.34
C LYS A 252 -22.36 32.93 -15.36
N LYS A 253 -21.78 32.97 -16.56
CA LYS A 253 -22.04 31.96 -17.61
C LYS A 253 -21.47 30.59 -17.24
N GLU A 254 -20.35 30.57 -16.58
CA GLU A 254 -19.68 29.34 -16.13
C GLU A 254 -20.41 28.74 -14.94
N ILE A 255 -20.83 29.58 -13.98
CA ILE A 255 -21.61 29.17 -12.80
C ILE A 255 -22.89 28.48 -13.24
N ILE A 256 -23.66 29.09 -14.15
CA ILE A 256 -24.92 28.49 -14.67
C ILE A 256 -24.65 27.13 -15.32
N LYS A 257 -23.56 27.00 -16.09
CA LYS A 257 -23.17 25.73 -16.72
C LYS A 257 -22.78 24.66 -15.69
N LYS A 258 -22.07 25.07 -14.63
CA LYS A 258 -21.66 24.17 -13.52
C LYS A 258 -22.90 23.68 -12.75
N ILE A 259 -23.76 24.59 -12.30
CA ILE A 259 -24.99 24.25 -11.57
C ILE A 259 -25.89 23.32 -12.40
N ALA A 260 -26.06 23.60 -13.68
CA ALA A 260 -26.84 22.76 -14.58
C ALA A 260 -26.29 21.33 -14.67
N LYS A 261 -24.96 21.22 -14.78
CA LYS A 261 -24.27 19.91 -14.79
C LYS A 261 -24.40 19.19 -13.45
N ASP A 262 -24.17 19.89 -12.36
CA ASP A 262 -24.16 19.33 -11.00
C ASP A 262 -25.52 18.79 -10.58
N ARG A 263 -26.59 19.51 -10.92
CA ARG A 263 -27.97 19.13 -10.63
C ARG A 263 -28.63 18.27 -11.70
N ASN A 264 -27.93 18.03 -12.82
CA ASN A 264 -28.47 17.37 -13.99
C ASN A 264 -29.78 18.03 -14.50
N ILE A 265 -29.81 19.37 -14.52
CA ILE A 265 -30.95 20.20 -14.95
C ILE A 265 -30.57 20.92 -16.24
N ASN A 266 -31.57 21.28 -17.06
CA ASN A 266 -31.33 22.03 -18.29
C ASN A 266 -30.72 23.40 -17.97
N LYS A 267 -29.65 23.76 -18.69
CA LYS A 267 -28.97 25.05 -18.53
C LYS A 267 -29.92 26.24 -18.68
N ASN A 268 -30.91 26.16 -19.57
CA ASN A 268 -31.85 27.23 -19.81
C ASN A 268 -32.78 27.45 -18.59
N GLU A 269 -33.13 26.42 -17.86
CA GLU A 269 -33.93 26.53 -16.63
C GLU A 269 -33.17 27.32 -15.55
N ILE A 270 -31.91 26.99 -15.34
CA ILE A 270 -31.04 27.73 -14.41
C ILE A 270 -30.86 29.19 -14.85
N TYR A 271 -30.67 29.42 -16.17
CA TYR A 271 -30.51 30.74 -16.71
C TYR A 271 -31.79 31.59 -16.52
N GLN A 272 -32.98 31.02 -16.79
CA GLN A 272 -34.26 31.70 -16.58
C GLN A 272 -34.52 32.05 -15.12
N TYR A 273 -34.14 31.13 -14.19
CA TYR A 273 -34.23 31.40 -12.75
C TYR A 273 -33.47 32.67 -12.34
N PHE A 274 -32.24 32.84 -12.85
CA PHE A 274 -31.38 34.00 -12.53
C PHE A 274 -31.61 35.22 -13.42
N LEU A 275 -32.46 35.15 -14.45
CA LEU A 275 -32.90 36.28 -15.25
C LEU A 275 -34.15 36.94 -14.69
N ASN A 276 -35.05 36.16 -14.09
CA ASN A 276 -36.34 36.64 -13.56
C ASN A 276 -36.22 37.18 -12.13
N LYS A 277 -35.01 37.34 -11.65
CA LYS A 277 -34.65 38.02 -10.42
C LYS A 277 -33.70 39.18 -10.68
#